data_b6f51308fac74d6cbe10d6547fbbface
#
_entry.id   b6f51308fac74d6cbe10d6547fbbface
#
_cell.length_a   1.000
_cell.length_b   1.000
_cell.length_c   1.000
_cell.angle_alpha   90.00
_cell.angle_beta   90.00
_cell.angle_gamma   90.00
#
_symmetry.space_group_name_H-M   'P 1'
#
loop_
_entity.id
_entity.type
_entity.pdbx_description
1 polymer ?
#
loop_
_entity_poly.entity_id
_entity_poly.type
_entity_poly.pdbx_seq_one_letter_code
_entity_poly.pdbx_strand_id
1 'polypeptide(L)'
;MSFTVIYDACVLYPAPLRDLLLELAISELFSAKWTETIHDEWVRNLLKSRPELEERLIHTRKLMNKAVPDSLVENFESLIDGLELPDANDRHVLAAAIKCNAQIIVTSNLKDFPTESLDPYGIEAMHPDEFIEHQFGLSPGAVIAAAKRIRERLKNPRRSTEEYLETLASLGLPVTAGLLKGFSELI
;
A
#
# COMPACT_ATOMS: atom_id res chain seq x y z
N MET A 1 14.66 15.31 1.75
CA MET A 1 13.36 15.29 1.05
C MET A 1 12.86 13.86 1.08
N SER A 2 11.63 13.65 1.55
CA SER A 2 10.99 12.32 1.52
C SER A 2 10.51 12.06 0.10
N PHE A 3 10.74 10.88 -0.46
CA PHE A 3 10.18 10.49 -1.75
C PHE A 3 8.68 10.19 -1.64
N THR A 4 7.97 10.32 -2.74
CA THR A 4 6.52 10.14 -2.80
C THR A 4 6.17 8.81 -3.45
N VAL A 5 5.23 8.09 -2.86
CA VAL A 5 4.71 6.84 -3.42
C VAL A 5 3.20 6.90 -3.55
N ILE A 6 2.65 6.22 -4.56
CA ILE A 6 1.21 6.01 -4.65
C ILE A 6 0.90 4.53 -4.42
N TYR A 7 -0.14 4.25 -3.64
CA TYR A 7 -0.63 2.89 -3.40
C TYR A 7 -1.76 2.57 -4.37
N ASP A 8 -1.58 1.51 -5.12
CA ASP A 8 -2.63 0.95 -5.95
C ASP A 8 -3.71 0.24 -5.10
N ALA A 9 -4.93 0.12 -5.62
CA ALA A 9 -6.06 -0.52 -4.94
C ALA A 9 -5.77 -1.97 -4.53
N CYS A 10 -5.01 -2.71 -5.34
CA CYS A 10 -4.69 -4.12 -5.09
C CYS A 10 -3.87 -4.34 -3.81
N VAL A 11 -3.02 -3.38 -3.39
CA VAL A 11 -2.24 -3.48 -2.15
C VAL A 11 -3.01 -2.99 -0.93
N LEU A 12 -4.09 -2.24 -1.12
CA LEU A 12 -5.00 -1.80 -0.06
C LEU A 12 -6.14 -2.79 0.19
N TYR A 13 -6.39 -3.72 -0.72
CA TYR A 13 -7.43 -4.73 -0.60
C TYR A 13 -7.19 -5.71 0.56
N PRO A 14 -6.00 -6.35 0.73
CA PRO A 14 -5.74 -7.24 1.85
C PRO A 14 -5.50 -6.44 3.14
N ALA A 15 -6.35 -6.65 4.16
CA ALA A 15 -6.25 -5.90 5.40
C ALA A 15 -4.85 -5.95 6.07
N PRO A 16 -4.17 -7.12 6.20
CA PRO A 16 -2.86 -7.14 6.84
C PRO A 16 -1.77 -6.38 6.07
N LEU A 17 -1.82 -6.40 4.72
CA LEU A 17 -0.89 -5.62 3.90
C LEU A 17 -1.20 -4.12 4.00
N ARG A 18 -2.48 -3.74 3.88
CA ARG A 18 -2.93 -2.35 4.06
C ARG A 18 -2.47 -1.79 5.40
N ASP A 19 -2.66 -2.55 6.48
CA ASP A 19 -2.28 -2.11 7.82
C ASP A 19 -0.77 -1.89 7.93
N LEU A 20 0.05 -2.76 7.33
CA LEU A 20 1.51 -2.61 7.33
C LEU A 20 1.96 -1.40 6.50
N LEU A 21 1.42 -1.24 5.29
CA LEU A 21 1.72 -0.09 4.44
C LEU A 21 1.29 1.24 5.10
N LEU A 22 0.16 1.25 5.82
CA LEU A 22 -0.32 2.42 6.53
C LEU A 22 0.59 2.77 7.72
N GLU A 23 1.01 1.78 8.51
CA GLU A 23 1.96 2.01 9.62
C GLU A 23 3.31 2.54 9.12
N LEU A 24 3.77 2.07 7.95
CA LEU A 24 4.98 2.60 7.33
C LEU A 24 4.79 4.03 6.82
N ALA A 25 3.62 4.35 6.27
CA ALA A 25 3.29 5.72 5.86
C ALA A 25 3.30 6.71 7.05
N ILE A 26 2.78 6.26 8.20
CA ILE A 26 2.78 7.05 9.45
C ILE A 26 4.21 7.27 10.00
N SER A 27 5.17 6.40 9.65
CA SER A 27 6.56 6.54 10.08
C SER A 27 7.33 7.67 9.37
N GLU A 28 6.71 8.32 8.38
CA GLU A 28 7.27 9.44 7.61
C GLU A 28 8.58 9.12 6.85
N LEU A 29 8.89 7.85 6.61
CA LEU A 29 10.02 7.44 5.77
C LEU A 29 9.83 7.90 4.32
N PHE A 30 8.59 8.02 3.89
CA PHE A 30 8.16 8.47 2.57
C PHE A 30 6.79 9.17 2.68
N SER A 31 6.38 9.83 1.61
CA SER A 31 5.04 10.44 1.50
C SER A 31 4.11 9.48 0.75
N ALA A 32 3.22 8.80 1.46
CA ALA A 32 2.23 7.91 0.86
C ALA A 32 1.04 8.69 0.32
N LYS A 33 0.59 8.33 -0.88
CA LYS A 33 -0.52 8.94 -1.59
C LYS A 33 -1.50 7.89 -2.11
N TRP A 34 -2.75 8.29 -2.25
CA TRP A 34 -3.85 7.57 -2.91
C TRP A 34 -4.91 8.55 -3.38
N THR A 35 -5.97 8.05 -4.00
CA THR A 35 -7.12 8.86 -4.44
C THR A 35 -8.42 8.30 -3.87
N GLU A 36 -9.49 9.07 -3.93
CA GLU A 36 -10.82 8.55 -3.64
C GLU A 36 -11.23 7.44 -4.63
N THR A 37 -10.79 7.53 -5.90
CA THR A 37 -11.02 6.46 -6.90
C THR A 37 -10.35 5.13 -6.49
N ILE A 38 -9.10 5.18 -6.00
CA ILE A 38 -8.40 4.02 -5.46
C ILE A 38 -9.15 3.45 -4.25
N HIS A 39 -9.64 4.32 -3.34
CA HIS A 39 -10.47 3.89 -2.22
C HIS A 39 -11.76 3.20 -2.68
N ASP A 40 -12.46 3.77 -3.63
CA ASP A 40 -13.71 3.19 -4.17
C ASP A 40 -13.46 1.83 -4.79
N GLU A 41 -12.33 1.65 -5.45
CA GLU A 41 -11.98 0.41 -6.11
C GLU A 41 -11.75 -0.75 -5.13
N TRP A 42 -10.83 -0.59 -4.15
CA TRP A 42 -10.57 -1.67 -3.20
C TRP A 42 -11.77 -1.94 -2.29
N VAL A 43 -12.55 -0.92 -1.90
CA VAL A 43 -13.77 -1.08 -1.11
C VAL A 43 -14.83 -1.84 -1.92
N ARG A 44 -15.11 -1.42 -3.15
CA ARG A 44 -16.07 -2.08 -4.03
C ARG A 44 -15.70 -3.55 -4.27
N ASN A 45 -14.41 -3.84 -4.50
CA ASN A 45 -13.94 -5.20 -4.71
C ASN A 45 -14.10 -6.07 -3.45
N LEU A 46 -13.85 -5.52 -2.26
CA LEU A 46 -14.04 -6.24 -1.00
C LEU A 46 -15.52 -6.52 -0.74
N LEU A 47 -16.40 -5.55 -1.00
CA LEU A 47 -17.84 -5.67 -0.79
C LEU A 47 -18.51 -6.71 -1.70
N LYS A 48 -17.92 -7.06 -2.85
CA LYS A 48 -18.42 -8.17 -3.69
C LYS A 48 -18.43 -9.51 -2.94
N SER A 49 -17.46 -9.75 -2.07
CA SER A 49 -17.34 -10.98 -1.28
C SER A 49 -17.78 -10.82 0.17
N ARG A 50 -17.76 -9.61 0.72
CA ARG A 50 -18.01 -9.28 2.11
C ARG A 50 -18.91 -8.05 2.26
N PRO A 51 -20.17 -8.12 1.79
CA PRO A 51 -21.08 -6.97 1.81
C PRO A 51 -21.39 -6.46 3.23
N GLU A 52 -21.29 -7.31 4.23
CA GLU A 52 -21.50 -6.97 5.65
C GLU A 52 -20.45 -5.98 6.21
N LEU A 53 -19.37 -5.72 5.48
CA LEU A 53 -18.30 -4.84 5.93
C LEU A 53 -18.50 -3.36 5.52
N GLU A 54 -19.56 -2.99 4.83
CA GLU A 54 -19.74 -1.67 4.22
C GLU A 54 -19.47 -0.52 5.20
N GLU A 55 -20.17 -0.46 6.31
CA GLU A 55 -19.99 0.60 7.31
C GLU A 55 -18.55 0.64 7.86
N ARG A 56 -17.97 -0.54 8.09
CA ARG A 56 -16.60 -0.67 8.59
C ARG A 56 -15.58 -0.15 7.59
N LEU A 57 -15.77 -0.43 6.30
CA LEU A 57 -14.84 0.02 5.24
C LEU A 57 -14.93 1.52 5.00
N ILE A 58 -16.13 2.10 5.07
CA ILE A 58 -16.32 3.56 5.03
C ILE A 58 -15.57 4.22 6.20
N HIS A 59 -15.67 3.64 7.39
CA HIS A 59 -14.93 4.12 8.55
C HIS A 59 -13.41 3.98 8.38
N THR A 60 -12.96 2.84 7.84
CA THR A 60 -11.54 2.58 7.57
C THR A 60 -10.94 3.64 6.63
N ARG A 61 -11.60 3.98 5.51
CA ARG A 61 -11.17 5.07 4.60
C ARG A 61 -10.92 6.38 5.35
N LYS A 62 -11.91 6.79 6.16
CA LYS A 62 -11.79 8.02 6.96
C LYS A 62 -10.61 7.99 7.92
N LEU A 63 -10.38 6.84 8.56
CA LEU A 63 -9.23 6.67 9.45
C LEU A 63 -7.90 6.72 8.70
N MET A 64 -7.80 6.12 7.52
CA MET A 64 -6.60 6.18 6.68
C MET A 64 -6.25 7.62 6.31
N ASN A 65 -7.24 8.38 5.79
CA ASN A 65 -7.04 9.78 5.40
C ASN A 65 -6.69 10.67 6.60
N LYS A 66 -7.21 10.36 7.78
CA LYS A 66 -6.86 11.06 9.02
C LYS A 66 -5.46 10.72 9.53
N ALA A 67 -5.05 9.45 9.41
CA ALA A 67 -3.77 8.96 9.92
C ALA A 67 -2.58 9.42 9.07
N VAL A 68 -2.78 9.64 7.78
CA VAL A 68 -1.76 10.14 6.84
C VAL A 68 -2.28 11.46 6.24
N PRO A 69 -1.97 12.60 6.84
CA PRO A 69 -2.34 13.90 6.30
C PRO A 69 -1.78 14.11 4.89
N ASP A 70 -2.51 14.86 4.07
CA ASP A 70 -2.14 15.18 2.68
C ASP A 70 -2.00 13.95 1.74
N SER A 71 -2.52 12.80 2.14
CA SER A 71 -2.43 11.57 1.34
C SER A 71 -3.32 11.56 0.10
N LEU A 72 -4.41 12.32 0.10
CA LEU A 72 -5.35 12.38 -1.02
C LEU A 72 -4.81 13.23 -2.17
N VAL A 73 -4.74 12.61 -3.35
CA VAL A 73 -4.41 13.30 -4.61
C VAL A 73 -5.71 13.67 -5.30
N GLU A 74 -5.83 14.93 -5.67
CA GLU A 74 -6.99 15.51 -6.34
C GLU A 74 -6.59 16.15 -7.68
N ASN A 75 -7.57 16.40 -8.55
CA ASN A 75 -7.41 17.11 -9.82
C ASN A 75 -6.38 16.44 -10.77
N PHE A 76 -6.40 15.12 -10.85
CA PHE A 76 -5.58 14.31 -11.77
C PHE A 76 -6.35 13.82 -13.01
N GLU A 77 -7.67 13.94 -13.02
CA GLU A 77 -8.59 13.32 -13.99
C GLU A 77 -8.30 13.76 -15.42
N SER A 78 -7.91 15.02 -15.61
CA SER A 78 -7.57 15.57 -16.94
C SER A 78 -6.35 14.91 -17.59
N LEU A 79 -5.54 14.19 -16.83
CA LEU A 79 -4.36 13.48 -17.34
C LEU A 79 -4.71 12.09 -17.90
N ILE A 80 -5.83 11.48 -17.46
CA ILE A 80 -6.17 10.08 -17.71
C ILE A 80 -6.25 9.76 -19.21
N ASP A 81 -6.91 10.63 -19.99
CA ASP A 81 -7.17 10.37 -21.41
C ASP A 81 -5.90 10.37 -22.26
N GLY A 82 -4.86 11.04 -21.82
CA GLY A 82 -3.56 11.11 -22.50
C GLY A 82 -2.59 9.97 -22.15
N LEU A 83 -2.97 9.05 -21.28
CA LEU A 83 -2.10 7.98 -20.80
C LEU A 83 -2.43 6.64 -21.47
N GLU A 84 -1.39 5.83 -21.68
CA GLU A 84 -1.51 4.49 -22.22
C GLU A 84 -0.94 3.45 -21.25
N LEU A 85 -1.78 2.49 -20.84
CA LEU A 85 -1.42 1.32 -20.04
C LEU A 85 -2.10 0.08 -20.64
N PRO A 86 -1.56 -1.14 -20.38
CA PRO A 86 -2.19 -2.40 -20.82
C PRO A 86 -3.63 -2.53 -20.33
N ASP A 87 -3.92 -2.18 -19.08
CA ASP A 87 -5.29 -2.00 -18.59
C ASP A 87 -5.64 -0.51 -18.52
N ALA A 88 -6.62 -0.10 -19.32
CA ALA A 88 -7.10 1.28 -19.33
C ALA A 88 -7.72 1.72 -17.99
N ASN A 89 -8.18 0.76 -17.16
CA ASN A 89 -8.74 1.06 -15.86
C ASN A 89 -7.68 1.54 -14.85
N ASP A 90 -6.39 1.19 -15.07
CA ASP A 90 -5.30 1.58 -14.18
C ASP A 90 -4.71 2.96 -14.49
N ARG A 91 -5.14 3.59 -15.60
CA ARG A 91 -4.64 4.93 -16.00
C ARG A 91 -4.85 5.99 -14.93
N HIS A 92 -5.89 5.87 -14.10
CA HIS A 92 -6.12 6.82 -13.00
C HIS A 92 -5.03 6.75 -11.92
N VAL A 93 -4.43 5.58 -11.69
CA VAL A 93 -3.30 5.42 -10.75
C VAL A 93 -2.07 6.14 -11.27
N LEU A 94 -1.73 5.94 -12.57
CA LEU A 94 -0.61 6.65 -13.21
C LEU A 94 -0.85 8.15 -13.27
N ALA A 95 -2.07 8.59 -13.61
CA ALA A 95 -2.44 10.01 -13.62
C ALA A 95 -2.23 10.67 -12.24
N ALA A 96 -2.67 9.99 -11.19
CA ALA A 96 -2.46 10.45 -9.81
C ALA A 96 -0.97 10.47 -9.42
N ALA A 97 -0.18 9.46 -9.85
CA ALA A 97 1.25 9.40 -9.61
C ALA A 97 1.97 10.59 -10.27
N ILE A 98 1.64 10.90 -11.52
CA ILE A 98 2.17 12.08 -12.24
C ILE A 98 1.77 13.36 -11.50
N LYS A 99 0.50 13.48 -11.11
CA LYS A 99 -0.04 14.67 -10.44
C LYS A 99 0.67 15.00 -9.13
N CYS A 100 1.01 13.99 -8.33
CA CYS A 100 1.67 14.20 -7.05
C CYS A 100 3.20 14.07 -7.12
N ASN A 101 3.78 13.95 -8.32
CA ASN A 101 5.20 13.69 -8.55
C ASN A 101 5.71 12.47 -7.76
N ALA A 102 4.96 11.38 -7.79
CA ALA A 102 5.38 10.13 -7.18
C ALA A 102 6.55 9.52 -7.96
N GLN A 103 7.49 8.91 -7.25
CA GLN A 103 8.59 8.15 -7.83
C GLN A 103 8.25 6.67 -7.95
N ILE A 104 7.31 6.17 -7.12
CA ILE A 104 6.98 4.75 -7.04
C ILE A 104 5.46 4.57 -7.05
N ILE A 105 5.00 3.60 -7.84
CA ILE A 105 3.66 3.01 -7.73
C ILE A 105 3.84 1.66 -7.03
N VAL A 106 3.28 1.50 -5.83
CA VAL A 106 3.30 0.21 -5.11
C VAL A 106 2.11 -0.61 -5.56
N THR A 107 2.37 -1.70 -6.26
CA THR A 107 1.33 -2.55 -6.85
C THR A 107 1.76 -4.02 -6.88
N SER A 108 0.79 -4.92 -6.76
CA SER A 108 0.99 -6.36 -7.00
C SER A 108 0.86 -6.74 -8.48
N ASN A 109 0.33 -5.84 -9.32
CA ASN A 109 0.05 -6.05 -10.74
C ASN A 109 1.10 -5.39 -11.63
N LEU A 110 2.38 -5.74 -11.47
CA LEU A 110 3.49 -5.12 -12.22
C LEU A 110 3.31 -5.16 -13.74
N LYS A 111 2.63 -6.18 -14.27
CA LYS A 111 2.36 -6.33 -15.71
C LYS A 111 1.47 -5.20 -16.27
N ASP A 112 0.64 -4.59 -15.42
CA ASP A 112 -0.29 -3.53 -15.82
C ASP A 112 0.39 -2.14 -15.80
N PHE A 113 1.62 -2.08 -15.24
CA PHE A 113 2.46 -0.89 -15.15
C PHE A 113 3.86 -1.15 -15.74
N PRO A 114 3.96 -1.42 -17.06
CA PRO A 114 5.25 -1.74 -17.69
C PRO A 114 6.18 -0.52 -17.71
N THR A 115 7.48 -0.79 -17.58
CA THR A 115 8.54 0.23 -17.51
C THR A 115 8.44 1.25 -18.65
N GLU A 116 8.15 0.78 -19.86
CA GLU A 116 8.06 1.64 -21.06
C GLU A 116 6.98 2.72 -20.94
N SER A 117 5.89 2.43 -20.21
CA SER A 117 4.80 3.38 -19.95
C SER A 117 5.11 4.35 -18.81
N LEU A 118 5.99 3.98 -17.87
CA LEU A 118 6.33 4.75 -16.68
C LEU A 118 7.59 5.60 -16.81
N ASP A 119 8.58 5.13 -17.56
CA ASP A 119 9.88 5.81 -17.78
C ASP A 119 9.75 7.26 -18.22
N PRO A 120 8.82 7.63 -19.14
CA PRO A 120 8.67 9.03 -19.56
C PRO A 120 8.34 10.00 -18.41
N TYR A 121 7.82 9.47 -17.31
CA TYR A 121 7.41 10.24 -16.12
C TYR A 121 8.38 10.08 -14.95
N GLY A 122 9.43 9.26 -15.08
CA GLY A 122 10.39 8.98 -14.02
C GLY A 122 9.77 8.21 -12.85
N ILE A 123 8.78 7.37 -13.16
CA ILE A 123 8.04 6.56 -12.17
C ILE A 123 8.44 5.09 -12.32
N GLU A 124 8.54 4.38 -11.21
CA GLU A 124 8.79 2.95 -11.15
C GLU A 124 7.60 2.22 -10.49
N ALA A 125 7.23 1.06 -11.04
CA ALA A 125 6.28 0.17 -10.39
C ALA A 125 7.04 -0.84 -9.51
N MET A 126 6.64 -0.99 -8.27
CA MET A 126 7.34 -1.84 -7.30
C MET A 126 6.35 -2.75 -6.57
N HIS A 127 6.71 -4.05 -6.47
CA HIS A 127 5.94 -5.01 -5.68
C HIS A 127 5.99 -4.63 -4.19
N PRO A 128 4.90 -4.78 -3.42
CA PRO A 128 4.88 -4.39 -2.01
C PRO A 128 5.95 -5.11 -1.15
N ASP A 129 6.31 -6.35 -1.46
CA ASP A 129 7.36 -7.07 -0.74
C ASP A 129 8.74 -6.40 -0.92
N GLU A 130 9.09 -6.07 -2.17
CA GLU A 130 10.31 -5.33 -2.51
C GLU A 130 10.30 -3.93 -1.91
N PHE A 131 9.17 -3.24 -1.99
CA PHE A 131 9.02 -1.92 -1.39
C PHE A 131 9.29 -1.94 0.12
N ILE A 132 8.73 -2.91 0.85
CA ILE A 132 8.93 -3.03 2.29
C ILE A 132 10.37 -3.46 2.61
N GLU A 133 10.98 -4.32 1.80
CA GLU A 133 12.41 -4.67 1.91
C GLU A 133 13.29 -3.42 1.82
N HIS A 134 13.03 -2.53 0.86
CA HIS A 134 13.74 -1.26 0.74
C HIS A 134 13.54 -0.37 1.98
N GLN A 135 12.31 -0.29 2.52
CA GLN A 135 12.06 0.45 3.77
C GLN A 135 12.82 -0.18 4.95
N PHE A 136 12.89 -1.51 5.00
CA PHE A 136 13.67 -2.22 6.00
C PHE A 136 15.17 -1.88 5.91
N GLY A 137 15.70 -1.80 4.69
CA GLY A 137 17.08 -1.36 4.45
C GLY A 137 17.36 0.07 4.94
N LEU A 138 16.38 0.96 4.78
CA LEU A 138 16.48 2.36 5.22
C LEU A 138 16.33 2.51 6.74
N SER A 139 15.37 1.82 7.34
CA SER A 139 15.05 1.92 8.76
C SER A 139 14.46 0.61 9.29
N PRO A 140 15.30 -0.40 9.65
CA PRO A 140 14.81 -1.67 10.19
C PRO A 140 13.91 -1.47 11.43
N GLY A 141 14.28 -0.54 12.30
CA GLY A 141 13.53 -0.25 13.52
C GLY A 141 12.11 0.25 13.26
N ALA A 142 11.89 1.04 12.20
CA ALA A 142 10.55 1.52 11.83
C ALA A 142 9.66 0.36 11.36
N VAL A 143 10.20 -0.53 10.53
CA VAL A 143 9.44 -1.69 10.00
C VAL A 143 9.11 -2.69 11.11
N ILE A 144 10.08 -2.99 12.01
CA ILE A 144 9.88 -3.85 13.17
C ILE A 144 8.81 -3.26 14.10
N ALA A 145 8.91 -1.96 14.40
CA ALA A 145 7.93 -1.27 15.25
C ALA A 145 6.52 -1.26 14.62
N ALA A 146 6.42 -1.10 13.30
CA ALA A 146 5.15 -1.19 12.58
C ALA A 146 4.53 -2.59 12.73
N ALA A 147 5.30 -3.65 12.46
CA ALA A 147 4.87 -5.03 12.61
C ALA A 147 4.40 -5.35 14.04
N LYS A 148 5.16 -4.89 15.05
CA LYS A 148 4.80 -5.03 16.46
C LYS A 148 3.46 -4.38 16.79
N ARG A 149 3.29 -3.10 16.42
CA ARG A 149 2.03 -2.36 16.68
C ARG A 149 0.82 -3.05 16.06
N ILE A 150 0.96 -3.59 14.85
CA ILE A 150 -0.11 -4.32 14.18
C ILE A 150 -0.43 -5.60 14.94
N ARG A 151 0.57 -6.44 15.22
CA ARG A 151 0.37 -7.70 15.93
C ARG A 151 -0.29 -7.49 17.30
N GLU A 152 0.14 -6.49 18.06
CA GLU A 152 -0.43 -6.15 19.37
C GLU A 152 -1.90 -5.73 19.30
N ARG A 153 -2.36 -5.17 18.17
CA ARG A 153 -3.77 -4.82 17.92
C ARG A 153 -4.63 -6.01 17.52
N LEU A 154 -4.04 -7.12 17.07
CA LEU A 154 -4.76 -8.34 16.71
C LEU A 154 -5.16 -9.11 17.98
N LYS A 155 -6.31 -8.75 18.57
CA LYS A 155 -6.80 -9.31 19.85
C LYS A 155 -7.88 -10.37 19.68
N ASN A 156 -8.63 -10.36 18.56
CA ASN A 156 -9.78 -11.25 18.34
C ASN A 156 -9.77 -11.81 16.89
N PRO A 157 -9.17 -12.98 16.66
CA PRO A 157 -8.35 -13.76 17.59
C PRO A 157 -6.97 -13.10 17.81
N ARG A 158 -6.37 -13.37 18.98
CA ARG A 158 -4.98 -12.99 19.23
C ARG A 158 -4.06 -13.83 18.34
N ARG A 159 -3.06 -13.18 17.74
CA ARG A 159 -2.09 -13.84 16.86
C ARG A 159 -0.71 -13.88 17.51
N SER A 160 -0.04 -15.03 17.39
CA SER A 160 1.39 -15.11 17.69
C SER A 160 2.22 -14.40 16.63
N THR A 161 3.50 -14.16 16.91
CA THR A 161 4.41 -13.58 15.91
C THR A 161 4.51 -14.49 14.69
N GLU A 162 4.62 -15.82 14.88
CA GLU A 162 4.70 -16.78 13.79
C GLU A 162 3.46 -16.73 12.91
N GLU A 163 2.24 -16.76 13.50
CA GLU A 163 0.98 -16.69 12.75
C GLU A 163 0.85 -15.38 11.97
N TYR A 164 1.36 -14.28 12.52
CA TYR A 164 1.37 -12.99 11.82
C TYR A 164 2.33 -13.02 10.62
N LEU A 165 3.54 -13.54 10.79
CA LEU A 165 4.54 -13.67 9.71
C LEU A 165 4.09 -14.64 8.62
N GLU A 166 3.45 -15.76 8.98
CA GLU A 166 2.84 -16.68 8.02
C GLU A 166 1.73 -16.00 7.21
N THR A 167 0.94 -15.15 7.86
CA THR A 167 -0.08 -14.35 7.17
C THR A 167 0.55 -13.42 6.13
N LEU A 168 1.63 -12.70 6.48
CA LEU A 168 2.34 -11.84 5.53
C LEU A 168 2.90 -12.64 4.36
N ALA A 169 3.57 -13.77 4.63
CA ALA A 169 4.10 -14.63 3.58
C ALA A 169 3.02 -15.14 2.62
N SER A 170 1.85 -15.53 3.13
CA SER A 170 0.70 -15.98 2.34
C SER A 170 0.09 -14.89 1.45
N LEU A 171 0.30 -13.63 1.79
CA LEU A 171 -0.13 -12.45 1.03
C LEU A 171 0.90 -11.99 -0.02
N GLY A 172 1.93 -12.80 -0.30
CA GLY A 172 2.96 -12.47 -1.28
C GLY A 172 4.09 -11.59 -0.73
N LEU A 173 4.30 -11.63 0.59
CA LEU A 173 5.38 -10.90 1.27
C LEU A 173 6.42 -11.84 1.92
N PRO A 174 6.97 -12.83 1.18
CA PRO A 174 7.90 -13.81 1.77
C PRO A 174 9.23 -13.19 2.21
N VAL A 175 9.74 -12.18 1.50
CA VAL A 175 10.99 -11.48 1.87
C VAL A 175 10.78 -10.70 3.15
N THR A 176 9.71 -9.90 3.22
CA THR A 176 9.32 -9.15 4.42
C THR A 176 9.16 -10.07 5.64
N ALA A 177 8.44 -11.18 5.48
CA ALA A 177 8.25 -12.16 6.55
C ALA A 177 9.58 -12.78 7.01
N GLY A 178 10.45 -13.09 6.07
CA GLY A 178 11.81 -13.62 6.33
C GLY A 178 12.68 -12.63 7.11
N LEU A 179 12.69 -11.37 6.72
CA LEU A 179 13.41 -10.30 7.41
C LEU A 179 12.90 -10.11 8.85
N LEU A 180 11.60 -10.02 9.02
CA LEU A 180 10.96 -9.83 10.33
C LEU A 180 11.15 -11.04 11.25
N LYS A 181 11.26 -12.26 10.70
CA LYS A 181 11.52 -13.48 11.47
C LYS A 181 12.81 -13.40 12.29
N GLY A 182 13.85 -12.73 11.76
CA GLY A 182 15.09 -12.48 12.49
C GLY A 182 14.93 -11.62 13.74
N PHE A 183 13.77 -10.94 13.89
CA PHE A 183 13.45 -10.03 14.99
C PHE A 183 12.16 -10.43 15.71
N SER A 184 11.78 -11.70 15.65
CA SER A 184 10.52 -12.23 16.20
C SER A 184 10.31 -11.94 17.69
N GLU A 185 11.39 -11.81 18.47
CA GLU A 185 11.34 -11.45 19.90
C GLU A 185 10.95 -9.98 20.12
N LEU A 186 11.10 -9.12 19.13
CA LEU A 186 10.79 -7.69 19.20
C LEU A 186 9.37 -7.34 18.71
N ILE A 187 8.68 -8.30 18.07
CA ILE A 187 7.37 -8.10 17.40
C ILE A 187 6.18 -8.55 18.25
#